data_b081dbf57b367c8ce7f5b96ae9aa4c6c
#
_entry.id   b081dbf57b367c8ce7f5b96ae9aa4c6c
#
_cell.length_a   1.000
_cell.length_b   1.000
_cell.length_c   1.000
_cell.angle_alpha   90.00
_cell.angle_beta   90.00
_cell.angle_gamma   90.00
#
_symmetry.space_group_name_H-M   'P 1'
#
loop_
_entity.id
_entity.type
_entity.pdbx_description
1 polymer ?
#
loop_
_entity_poly.entity_id
_entity_poly.type
_entity_poly.pdbx_seq_one_letter_code
_entity_poly.pdbx_strand_id
1 'polypeptide(L)'
;TLALMLFTASLMVIPARGFLSLTTLALLIASGGLFVAFVVRCRRVNNPVLELSLLRHPRFVGVLLLPVATCCCYVVLLIIVPLHFMGGEGMSESQSALYLMALTTPMLVFPSVAALLTRWFSPGQVSTAGLMMASAGLLLLGDAFHRNHLPQLVLALILCGAGAALPWGLMDGLAISAVPVAKAGMAAGLFNTVRVAGEGIALAVVSAVLTASNTLTLQSRVHGYAPEVIHRAAGWLGAGNMPQAAALLPDFSLRVLRESYDSAYTLLFSGLAVVTLLCALMIWLTLCRKGGAIQTRDSGS
;
A
#
# COMPACT_ATOMS: atom_id res chain seq x y z
N THR A 1 18.52 -1.30 9.21
CA THR A 1 17.82 -0.10 9.77
C THR A 1 18.23 1.18 9.04
N LEU A 2 19.53 1.56 9.04
CA LEU A 2 19.99 2.82 8.44
C LEU A 2 19.65 2.92 6.94
N ALA A 3 19.84 1.84 6.16
CA ALA A 3 19.46 1.80 4.75
C ALA A 3 17.97 2.08 4.53
N LEU A 4 17.10 1.50 5.36
CA LEU A 4 15.66 1.73 5.30
C LEU A 4 15.28 3.15 5.71
N MET A 5 15.92 3.69 6.75
CA MET A 5 15.70 5.08 7.17
C MET A 5 16.06 6.07 6.07
N LEU A 6 17.20 5.88 5.40
CA LEU A 6 17.59 6.73 4.28
C LEU A 6 16.67 6.55 3.07
N PHE A 7 16.20 5.33 2.84
CA PHE A 7 15.24 5.05 1.77
C PHE A 7 13.90 5.76 2.02
N THR A 8 13.31 5.59 3.20
CA THR A 8 12.05 6.28 3.54
C THR A 8 12.21 7.80 3.55
N ALA A 9 13.33 8.32 4.04
CA ALA A 9 13.64 9.75 3.98
C ALA A 9 13.72 10.25 2.52
N SER A 10 14.34 9.48 1.61
CA SER A 10 14.38 9.83 0.19
C SER A 10 13.00 9.93 -0.42
N LEU A 11 12.10 8.98 -0.09
CA LEU A 11 10.72 8.96 -0.58
C LEU A 11 9.91 10.16 -0.07
N MET A 12 10.12 10.57 1.19
CA MET A 12 9.47 11.76 1.77
C MET A 12 9.94 13.07 1.15
N VAL A 13 11.15 13.14 0.62
CA VAL A 13 11.71 14.35 -0.02
C VAL A 13 11.25 14.50 -1.48
N ILE A 14 10.87 13.41 -2.15
CA ILE A 14 10.46 13.41 -3.57
C ILE A 14 9.31 14.41 -3.86
N PRO A 15 8.21 14.46 -3.10
CA PRO A 15 7.12 15.40 -3.39
C PRO A 15 7.54 16.87 -3.26
N ALA A 16 8.48 17.17 -2.36
CA ALA A 16 8.92 18.53 -2.09
C ALA A 16 10.02 19.05 -3.04
N ARG A 17 10.93 18.16 -3.48
CA ARG A 17 12.14 18.57 -4.25
C ARG A 17 12.26 17.90 -5.63
N GLY A 18 11.37 16.98 -5.95
CA GLY A 18 11.40 16.22 -7.20
C GLY A 18 12.34 15.01 -7.16
N PHE A 19 12.11 14.08 -8.08
CA PHE A 19 12.86 12.82 -8.21
C PHE A 19 14.34 13.04 -8.56
N LEU A 20 14.64 14.04 -9.38
CA LEU A 20 15.99 14.36 -9.89
C LEU A 20 16.77 15.34 -9.00
N SER A 21 16.25 15.70 -7.83
CA SER A 21 16.99 16.55 -6.89
C SER A 21 18.25 15.85 -6.38
N LEU A 22 19.34 16.60 -6.30
CA LEU A 22 20.64 16.10 -5.79
C LEU A 22 20.50 15.45 -4.41
N THR A 23 19.65 16.01 -3.54
CA THR A 23 19.37 15.45 -2.22
C THR A 23 18.63 14.11 -2.29
N THR A 24 17.64 13.98 -3.17
CA THR A 24 16.90 12.73 -3.37
C THR A 24 17.80 11.63 -3.93
N LEU A 25 18.60 11.96 -4.95
CA LEU A 25 19.56 11.03 -5.56
C LEU A 25 20.65 10.61 -4.55
N ALA A 26 21.19 11.54 -3.76
CA ALA A 26 22.18 11.23 -2.75
C ALA A 26 21.64 10.26 -1.68
N LEU A 27 20.41 10.49 -1.20
CA LEU A 27 19.75 9.60 -0.24
C LEU A 27 19.45 8.21 -0.83
N LEU A 28 19.01 8.14 -2.09
CA LEU A 28 18.76 6.88 -2.78
C LEU A 28 20.06 6.09 -3.01
N ILE A 29 21.12 6.75 -3.44
CA ILE A 29 22.44 6.12 -3.66
C ILE A 29 23.02 5.63 -2.33
N ALA A 30 22.96 6.45 -1.28
CA ALA A 30 23.44 6.07 0.05
C ALA A 30 22.65 4.88 0.61
N SER A 31 21.31 4.90 0.49
CA SER A 31 20.44 3.78 0.88
C SER A 31 20.77 2.51 0.11
N GLY A 32 20.88 2.60 -1.23
CA GLY A 32 21.24 1.48 -2.10
C GLY A 32 22.62 0.91 -1.77
N GLY A 33 23.62 1.76 -1.57
CA GLY A 33 24.97 1.34 -1.16
C GLY A 33 24.98 0.61 0.18
N LEU A 34 24.27 1.10 1.18
CA LEU A 34 24.12 0.42 2.48
C LEU A 34 23.36 -0.90 2.36
N PHE A 35 22.33 -0.96 1.49
CA PHE A 35 21.60 -2.19 1.25
C PHE A 35 22.48 -3.26 0.57
N VAL A 36 23.28 -2.88 -0.44
CA VAL A 36 24.25 -3.75 -1.09
C VAL A 36 25.30 -4.22 -0.08
N ALA A 37 25.86 -3.32 0.72
CA ALA A 37 26.82 -3.65 1.76
C ALA A 37 26.23 -4.64 2.78
N PHE A 38 24.96 -4.46 3.18
CA PHE A 38 24.24 -5.39 4.04
C PHE A 38 24.10 -6.78 3.40
N VAL A 39 23.66 -6.85 2.15
CA VAL A 39 23.53 -8.14 1.41
C VAL A 39 24.87 -8.86 1.26
N VAL A 40 25.94 -8.11 0.91
CA VAL A 40 27.29 -8.66 0.80
C VAL A 40 27.78 -9.21 2.15
N ARG A 41 27.55 -8.47 3.23
CA ARG A 41 27.88 -8.93 4.59
C ARG A 41 27.08 -10.18 4.97
N CYS A 42 25.78 -10.22 4.71
CA CYS A 42 24.95 -11.41 4.98
C CYS A 42 25.43 -12.66 4.22
N ARG A 43 26.02 -12.48 3.02
CA ARG A 43 26.59 -13.61 2.25
C ARG A 43 27.96 -14.09 2.76
N ARG A 44 28.69 -13.26 3.51
CA ARG A 44 30.05 -13.55 3.97
C ARG A 44 30.14 -14.08 5.40
N VAL A 45 29.08 -13.95 6.19
CA VAL A 45 29.06 -14.34 7.61
C VAL A 45 28.41 -15.73 7.74
N ASN A 46 29.02 -16.63 8.53
CA ASN A 46 28.54 -17.99 8.73
C ASN A 46 27.18 -18.07 9.44
N ASN A 47 26.83 -17.07 10.30
CA ASN A 47 25.53 -16.93 10.92
C ASN A 47 24.93 -15.55 10.58
N PRO A 48 24.35 -15.37 9.38
CA PRO A 48 23.82 -14.10 8.97
C PRO A 48 22.55 -13.77 9.77
N VAL A 49 22.38 -12.49 10.11
CA VAL A 49 21.16 -11.96 10.73
C VAL A 49 19.94 -12.16 9.82
N LEU A 50 20.18 -12.26 8.50
CA LEU A 50 19.16 -12.54 7.49
C LEU A 50 19.66 -13.68 6.59
N GLU A 51 19.03 -14.84 6.68
CA GLU A 51 19.25 -15.91 5.71
C GLU A 51 18.44 -15.65 4.43
N LEU A 52 19.12 -15.24 3.39
CA LEU A 52 18.52 -15.04 2.05
C LEU A 52 17.90 -16.32 1.47
N SER A 53 18.27 -17.49 2.03
CA SER A 53 17.67 -18.78 1.68
C SER A 53 16.17 -18.85 1.98
N LEU A 54 15.69 -18.10 2.98
CA LEU A 54 14.25 -18.01 3.32
C LEU A 54 13.42 -17.43 2.16
N LEU A 55 13.99 -16.49 1.40
CA LEU A 55 13.34 -15.91 0.22
C LEU A 55 13.20 -16.88 -0.96
N ARG A 56 13.87 -18.03 -0.92
CA ARG A 56 13.71 -19.09 -1.92
C ARG A 56 12.50 -20.00 -1.63
N HIS A 57 11.95 -19.93 -0.41
CA HIS A 57 10.77 -20.71 -0.04
C HIS A 57 9.49 -19.97 -0.49
N PRO A 58 8.73 -20.50 -1.45
CA PRO A 58 7.58 -19.82 -2.02
C PRO A 58 6.50 -19.51 -0.96
N ARG A 59 6.34 -20.37 0.07
CA ARG A 59 5.44 -20.12 1.19
C ARG A 59 5.80 -18.87 1.96
N PHE A 60 7.08 -18.68 2.28
CA PHE A 60 7.54 -17.49 3.01
C PHE A 60 7.41 -16.22 2.18
N VAL A 61 7.70 -16.29 0.87
CA VAL A 61 7.46 -15.17 -0.06
C VAL A 61 5.98 -14.82 -0.11
N GLY A 62 5.08 -15.80 -0.17
CA GLY A 62 3.64 -15.58 -0.09
C GLY A 62 3.21 -14.85 1.18
N VAL A 63 3.81 -15.20 2.32
CA VAL A 63 3.56 -14.51 3.59
C VAL A 63 4.08 -13.06 3.57
N LEU A 64 5.24 -12.81 2.96
CA LEU A 64 5.80 -11.45 2.83
C LEU A 64 4.97 -10.55 1.89
N LEU A 65 4.15 -11.12 1.00
CA LEU A 65 3.22 -10.34 0.17
C LEU A 65 1.98 -9.87 0.92
N LEU A 66 1.61 -10.50 2.05
CA LEU A 66 0.45 -10.10 2.84
C LEU A 66 0.52 -8.65 3.34
N PRO A 67 1.60 -8.19 4.00
CA PRO A 67 1.70 -6.80 4.44
C PRO A 67 1.72 -5.82 3.27
N VAL A 68 2.30 -6.18 2.12
CA VAL A 68 2.30 -5.33 0.93
C VAL A 68 0.88 -5.18 0.39
N ALA A 69 0.12 -6.27 0.28
CA ALA A 69 -1.25 -6.25 -0.19
C ALA A 69 -2.18 -5.47 0.76
N THR A 70 -2.07 -5.71 2.08
CA THR A 70 -2.87 -5.00 3.08
C THR A 70 -2.51 -3.51 3.17
N CYS A 71 -1.26 -3.15 2.92
CA CYS A 71 -0.85 -1.76 2.80
C CYS A 71 -1.58 -1.07 1.65
N CYS A 72 -1.62 -1.68 0.46
CA CYS A 72 -2.28 -1.12 -0.72
C CYS A 72 -3.80 -0.96 -0.55
N CYS A 73 -4.46 -1.88 0.15
CA CYS A 73 -5.92 -1.85 0.28
C CYS A 73 -6.45 -1.24 1.58
N TYR A 74 -5.58 -0.90 2.54
CA TYR A 74 -6.01 -0.36 3.82
C TYR A 74 -5.17 0.84 4.29
N VAL A 75 -3.83 0.67 4.47
CA VAL A 75 -2.98 1.73 5.04
C VAL A 75 -2.97 2.98 4.15
N VAL A 76 -2.89 2.78 2.84
CA VAL A 76 -2.99 3.86 1.85
C VAL A 76 -4.32 4.60 1.97
N LEU A 77 -5.44 3.88 2.17
CA LEU A 77 -6.76 4.49 2.29
C LEU A 77 -6.91 5.35 3.53
N LEU A 78 -6.26 5.01 4.64
CA LEU A 78 -6.28 5.83 5.87
C LEU A 78 -5.76 7.25 5.65
N ILE A 79 -4.90 7.45 4.65
CA ILE A 79 -4.32 8.76 4.34
C ILE A 79 -5.05 9.41 3.16
N ILE A 80 -5.31 8.64 2.11
CA ILE A 80 -5.80 9.16 0.83
C ILE A 80 -7.28 9.51 0.88
N VAL A 81 -8.09 8.76 1.63
CA VAL A 81 -9.55 9.02 1.75
C VAL A 81 -9.82 10.34 2.48
N PRO A 82 -9.21 10.64 3.66
CA PRO A 82 -9.34 11.95 4.28
C PRO A 82 -8.83 13.08 3.38
N LEU A 83 -7.73 12.85 2.70
CA LEU A 83 -7.15 13.83 1.79
C LEU A 83 -8.13 14.20 0.67
N HIS A 84 -8.84 13.21 0.13
CA HIS A 84 -9.88 13.44 -0.89
C HIS A 84 -11.06 14.24 -0.33
N PHE A 85 -11.59 13.88 0.84
CA PHE A 85 -12.73 14.56 1.43
C PHE A 85 -12.43 16.00 1.84
N MET A 86 -11.26 16.23 2.45
CA MET A 86 -10.87 17.56 2.89
C MET A 86 -10.45 18.44 1.71
N GLY A 87 -9.66 17.89 0.78
CA GLY A 87 -9.10 18.63 -0.33
C GLY A 87 -10.03 18.81 -1.53
N GLY A 88 -10.80 17.77 -1.88
CA GLY A 88 -11.73 17.78 -3.01
C GLY A 88 -13.12 18.27 -2.67
N GLU A 89 -13.68 17.83 -1.54
CA GLU A 89 -15.06 18.13 -1.15
C GLU A 89 -15.17 19.25 -0.11
N GLY A 90 -14.06 19.71 0.47
CA GLY A 90 -14.04 20.76 1.47
C GLY A 90 -14.69 20.34 2.81
N MET A 91 -14.75 19.03 3.08
CA MET A 91 -15.28 18.51 4.35
C MET A 91 -14.39 18.88 5.53
N SER A 92 -15.00 19.03 6.71
CA SER A 92 -14.24 19.19 7.95
C SER A 92 -13.51 17.89 8.33
N GLU A 93 -12.47 18.01 9.15
CA GLU A 93 -11.72 16.85 9.68
C GLU A 93 -12.66 15.87 10.40
N SER A 94 -13.62 16.37 11.18
CA SER A 94 -14.59 15.55 11.91
C SER A 94 -15.51 14.76 10.98
N GLN A 95 -15.98 15.37 9.89
CA GLN A 95 -16.80 14.69 8.88
C GLN A 95 -16.00 13.60 8.16
N SER A 96 -14.79 13.93 7.74
CA SER A 96 -13.89 12.95 7.11
C SER A 96 -13.58 11.77 8.03
N ALA A 97 -13.39 12.03 9.33
CA ALA A 97 -13.15 10.98 10.32
C ALA A 97 -14.33 10.01 10.47
N LEU A 98 -15.58 10.49 10.37
CA LEU A 98 -16.78 9.64 10.42
C LEU A 98 -16.80 8.63 9.26
N TYR A 99 -16.42 9.03 8.05
CA TYR A 99 -16.30 8.10 6.93
C TYR A 99 -15.16 7.08 7.13
N LEU A 100 -14.05 7.52 7.74
CA LEU A 100 -12.96 6.60 8.09
C LEU A 100 -13.39 5.54 9.12
N MET A 101 -14.36 5.81 9.98
CA MET A 101 -14.90 4.79 10.88
C MET A 101 -15.50 3.60 10.10
N ALA A 102 -16.08 3.83 8.92
CA ALA A 102 -16.56 2.73 8.08
C ALA A 102 -15.42 1.82 7.59
N LEU A 103 -14.23 2.37 7.34
CA LEU A 103 -13.03 1.60 6.98
C LEU A 103 -12.42 0.88 8.18
N THR A 104 -12.39 1.53 9.35
CA THR A 104 -11.65 1.05 10.53
C THR A 104 -12.46 0.14 11.44
N THR A 105 -13.79 0.32 11.53
CA THR A 105 -14.67 -0.49 12.40
C THR A 105 -14.56 -2.01 12.12
N PRO A 106 -14.54 -2.47 10.87
CA PRO A 106 -14.35 -3.89 10.59
C PRO A 106 -13.08 -4.48 11.19
N MET A 107 -12.01 -3.67 11.35
CA MET A 107 -10.73 -4.11 11.91
C MET A 107 -10.82 -4.55 13.38
N LEU A 108 -11.87 -4.13 14.10
CA LEU A 108 -12.10 -4.57 15.50
C LEU A 108 -12.68 -5.98 15.58
N VAL A 109 -13.44 -6.41 14.57
CA VAL A 109 -14.23 -7.65 14.62
C VAL A 109 -13.64 -8.74 13.72
N PHE A 110 -13.26 -8.39 12.51
CA PHE A 110 -12.86 -9.36 11.47
C PHE A 110 -11.58 -10.16 11.75
N PRO A 111 -10.58 -9.69 12.52
CA PRO A 111 -9.48 -10.56 12.95
C PRO A 111 -9.92 -11.75 13.78
N SER A 112 -10.92 -11.57 14.65
CA SER A 112 -11.53 -12.66 15.41
C SER A 112 -12.32 -13.61 14.51
N VAL A 113 -13.03 -13.08 13.53
CA VAL A 113 -13.72 -13.86 12.50
C VAL A 113 -12.71 -14.65 11.67
N ALA A 114 -11.58 -14.04 11.29
CA ALA A 114 -10.50 -14.73 10.59
C ALA A 114 -9.97 -15.93 11.39
N ALA A 115 -9.70 -15.74 12.68
CA ALA A 115 -9.28 -16.82 13.56
C ALA A 115 -10.32 -17.94 13.65
N LEU A 116 -11.61 -17.61 13.67
CA LEU A 116 -12.68 -18.60 13.65
C LEU A 116 -12.77 -19.37 12.33
N LEU A 117 -12.63 -18.67 11.21
CA LEU A 117 -12.67 -19.25 9.87
C LEU A 117 -11.52 -20.24 9.62
N THR A 118 -10.38 -20.08 10.30
CA THR A 118 -9.26 -21.03 10.18
C THR A 118 -9.57 -22.43 10.73
N ARG A 119 -10.71 -22.63 11.43
CA ARG A 119 -11.20 -23.97 11.82
C ARG A 119 -11.70 -24.80 10.62
N TRP A 120 -12.15 -24.13 9.55
CA TRP A 120 -12.73 -24.79 8.35
C TRP A 120 -11.89 -24.57 7.10
N PHE A 121 -11.21 -23.44 7.03
CA PHE A 121 -10.42 -23.03 5.86
C PHE A 121 -8.96 -22.85 6.21
N SER A 122 -8.07 -23.04 5.25
CA SER A 122 -6.66 -22.74 5.47
C SER A 122 -6.44 -21.23 5.64
N PRO A 123 -5.46 -20.79 6.47
CA PRO A 123 -5.14 -19.36 6.65
C PRO A 123 -4.86 -18.63 5.32
N GLY A 124 -4.26 -19.33 4.35
CA GLY A 124 -4.04 -18.79 2.99
C GLY A 124 -5.34 -18.53 2.24
N GLN A 125 -6.33 -19.42 2.35
CA GLN A 125 -7.64 -19.23 1.72
C GLN A 125 -8.40 -18.05 2.33
N VAL A 126 -8.41 -17.94 3.66
CA VAL A 126 -9.06 -16.82 4.38
C VAL A 126 -8.41 -15.49 3.99
N SER A 127 -7.07 -15.44 3.96
CA SER A 127 -6.33 -14.24 3.56
C SER A 127 -6.60 -13.85 2.10
N THR A 128 -6.64 -14.83 1.19
CA THR A 128 -6.93 -14.58 -0.24
C THR A 128 -8.36 -14.06 -0.42
N ALA A 129 -9.35 -14.68 0.23
CA ALA A 129 -10.74 -14.23 0.18
C ALA A 129 -10.89 -12.79 0.70
N GLY A 130 -10.20 -12.45 1.80
CA GLY A 130 -10.15 -11.10 2.31
C GLY A 130 -9.59 -10.09 1.30
N LEU A 131 -8.46 -10.41 0.67
CA LEU A 131 -7.86 -9.52 -0.33
C LEU A 131 -8.71 -9.38 -1.60
N MET A 132 -9.42 -10.43 -2.03
CA MET A 132 -10.38 -10.32 -3.13
C MET A 132 -11.55 -9.40 -2.76
N MET A 133 -12.06 -9.51 -1.53
CA MET A 133 -13.10 -8.61 -1.02
C MET A 133 -12.61 -7.16 -0.94
N ALA A 134 -11.38 -6.93 -0.47
CA ALA A 134 -10.76 -5.61 -0.45
C ALA A 134 -10.56 -5.03 -1.86
N SER A 135 -10.13 -5.87 -2.82
CA SER A 135 -10.00 -5.45 -4.22
C SER A 135 -11.35 -5.03 -4.82
N ALA A 136 -12.41 -5.78 -4.56
CA ALA A 136 -13.77 -5.39 -4.97
C ALA A 136 -14.20 -4.07 -4.31
N GLY A 137 -13.90 -3.89 -3.02
CA GLY A 137 -14.12 -2.63 -2.30
C GLY A 137 -13.40 -1.44 -2.94
N LEU A 138 -12.14 -1.61 -3.35
CA LEU A 138 -11.36 -0.57 -4.03
C LEU A 138 -11.97 -0.17 -5.39
N LEU A 139 -12.45 -1.13 -6.17
CA LEU A 139 -13.13 -0.84 -7.45
C LEU A 139 -14.43 -0.07 -7.22
N LEU A 140 -15.23 -0.50 -6.22
CA LEU A 140 -16.46 0.19 -5.85
C LEU A 140 -16.17 1.60 -5.32
N LEU A 141 -15.05 1.80 -4.60
CA LEU A 141 -14.64 3.09 -4.08
C LEU A 141 -14.32 4.07 -5.21
N GLY A 142 -13.59 3.63 -6.24
CA GLY A 142 -13.29 4.44 -7.42
C GLY A 142 -14.57 4.88 -8.16
N ASP A 143 -15.55 3.99 -8.34
CA ASP A 143 -16.84 4.32 -8.95
C ASP A 143 -17.68 5.24 -8.06
N ALA A 144 -17.68 5.03 -6.74
CA ALA A 144 -18.41 5.84 -5.77
C ALA A 144 -17.94 7.30 -5.72
N PHE A 145 -16.64 7.54 -5.81
CA PHE A 145 -16.07 8.89 -5.89
C PHE A 145 -16.45 9.57 -7.20
N HIS A 146 -16.42 8.84 -8.31
CA HIS A 146 -16.80 9.41 -9.60
C HIS A 146 -18.29 9.80 -9.67
N ARG A 147 -19.17 9.01 -9.05
CA ARG A 147 -20.63 9.23 -9.06
C ARG A 147 -21.12 10.07 -7.87
N ASN A 148 -20.26 10.39 -6.91
CA ASN A 148 -20.62 11.08 -5.66
C ASN A 148 -21.79 10.38 -4.91
N HIS A 149 -21.74 9.04 -4.82
CA HIS A 149 -22.81 8.23 -4.24
C HIS A 149 -22.42 7.75 -2.83
N LEU A 150 -22.84 8.50 -1.80
CA LEU A 150 -22.45 8.29 -0.39
C LEU A 150 -22.73 6.86 0.15
N PRO A 151 -23.90 6.23 -0.09
CA PRO A 151 -24.12 4.86 0.40
C PRO A 151 -23.16 3.83 -0.19
N GLN A 152 -22.83 3.95 -1.48
CA GLN A 152 -21.88 3.08 -2.16
C GLN A 152 -20.46 3.27 -1.62
N LEU A 153 -20.09 4.51 -1.29
CA LEU A 153 -18.81 4.86 -0.71
C LEU A 153 -18.62 4.22 0.67
N VAL A 154 -19.63 4.32 1.56
CA VAL A 154 -19.60 3.68 2.88
C VAL A 154 -19.47 2.15 2.74
N LEU A 155 -20.24 1.54 1.84
CA LEU A 155 -20.15 0.09 1.57
C LEU A 155 -18.75 -0.29 1.08
N ALA A 156 -18.17 0.47 0.16
CA ALA A 156 -16.83 0.25 -0.37
C ALA A 156 -15.77 0.31 0.73
N LEU A 157 -15.85 1.30 1.62
CA LEU A 157 -14.94 1.43 2.77
C LEU A 157 -15.06 0.24 3.73
N ILE A 158 -16.29 -0.21 4.04
CA ILE A 158 -16.52 -1.39 4.87
C ILE A 158 -15.91 -2.65 4.21
N LEU A 159 -16.08 -2.83 2.91
CA LEU A 159 -15.51 -3.95 2.18
C LEU A 159 -13.98 -3.93 2.17
N CYS A 160 -13.37 -2.76 1.97
CA CYS A 160 -11.91 -2.59 2.07
C CYS A 160 -11.41 -2.93 3.48
N GLY A 161 -12.07 -2.40 4.51
CA GLY A 161 -11.69 -2.63 5.90
C GLY A 161 -11.84 -4.09 6.33
N ALA A 162 -12.98 -4.72 6.04
CA ALA A 162 -13.24 -6.11 6.34
C ALA A 162 -12.30 -7.05 5.55
N GLY A 163 -12.07 -6.73 4.27
CA GLY A 163 -11.16 -7.48 3.42
C GLY A 163 -9.71 -7.46 3.88
N ALA A 164 -9.23 -6.32 4.33
CA ALA A 164 -7.88 -6.17 4.88
C ALA A 164 -7.75 -6.79 6.29
N ALA A 165 -8.80 -6.75 7.09
CA ALA A 165 -8.79 -7.26 8.46
C ALA A 165 -8.61 -8.77 8.54
N LEU A 166 -9.12 -9.54 7.55
CA LEU A 166 -8.97 -10.99 7.51
C LEU A 166 -7.49 -11.43 7.43
N PRO A 167 -6.69 -10.99 6.44
CA PRO A 167 -5.27 -11.33 6.41
C PRO A 167 -4.50 -10.70 7.57
N TRP A 168 -4.89 -9.49 8.03
CA TRP A 168 -4.22 -8.81 9.13
C TRP A 168 -4.22 -9.63 10.42
N GLY A 169 -5.33 -10.29 10.75
CA GLY A 169 -5.44 -11.16 11.92
C GLY A 169 -4.61 -12.45 11.84
N LEU A 170 -4.13 -12.83 10.66
CA LEU A 170 -3.44 -14.12 10.43
C LEU A 170 -1.96 -13.98 10.05
N MET A 171 -1.55 -12.82 9.53
CA MET A 171 -0.25 -12.68 8.87
C MET A 171 0.95 -12.83 9.82
N ASP A 172 0.85 -12.37 11.07
CA ASP A 172 1.94 -12.49 12.06
C ASP A 172 2.17 -13.96 12.44
N GLY A 173 1.09 -14.72 12.67
CA GLY A 173 1.15 -16.16 12.91
C GLY A 173 1.68 -16.94 11.70
N LEU A 174 1.28 -16.55 10.49
CA LEU A 174 1.79 -17.15 9.26
C LEU A 174 3.28 -16.88 9.06
N ALA A 175 3.78 -15.69 9.41
CA ALA A 175 5.19 -15.35 9.28
C ALA A 175 6.09 -16.24 10.14
N ILE A 176 5.66 -16.52 11.35
CA ILE A 176 6.40 -17.39 12.31
C ILE A 176 6.26 -18.86 11.89
N SER A 177 5.07 -19.31 11.50
CA SER A 177 4.81 -20.71 11.15
C SER A 177 5.36 -21.16 9.78
N ALA A 178 5.74 -20.19 8.92
CA ALA A 178 6.30 -20.49 7.60
C ALA A 178 7.76 -20.94 7.63
N VAL A 179 8.41 -20.91 8.81
CA VAL A 179 9.84 -21.25 8.98
C VAL A 179 10.04 -22.15 10.21
N PRO A 180 11.18 -22.88 10.29
CA PRO A 180 11.53 -23.64 11.51
C PRO A 180 11.61 -22.73 12.75
N VAL A 181 11.27 -23.26 13.91
CA VAL A 181 11.24 -22.52 15.19
C VAL A 181 12.54 -21.78 15.48
N ALA A 182 13.68 -22.38 15.18
CA ALA A 182 15.01 -21.76 15.35
C ALA A 182 15.20 -20.48 14.53
N LYS A 183 14.40 -20.26 13.47
CA LYS A 183 14.45 -19.09 12.57
C LYS A 183 13.25 -18.13 12.72
N ALA A 184 12.35 -18.41 13.66
CA ALA A 184 11.12 -17.66 13.84
C ALA A 184 11.36 -16.16 14.13
N GLY A 185 12.33 -15.84 15.00
CA GLY A 185 12.70 -14.45 15.30
C GLY A 185 13.23 -13.69 14.08
N MET A 186 14.05 -14.34 13.24
CA MET A 186 14.54 -13.75 12.00
C MET A 186 13.42 -13.53 11.00
N ALA A 187 12.51 -14.48 10.84
CA ALA A 187 11.35 -14.38 9.96
C ALA A 187 10.42 -13.23 10.39
N ALA A 188 10.14 -13.09 11.69
CA ALA A 188 9.34 -11.98 12.23
C ALA A 188 10.02 -10.61 12.00
N GLY A 189 11.34 -10.54 12.19
CA GLY A 189 12.11 -9.31 11.91
C GLY A 189 12.07 -8.91 10.43
N LEU A 190 12.24 -9.87 9.51
CA LEU A 190 12.15 -9.63 8.08
C LEU A 190 10.73 -9.23 7.67
N PHE A 191 9.71 -9.91 8.18
CA PHE A 191 8.32 -9.60 7.93
C PHE A 191 7.97 -8.18 8.34
N ASN A 192 8.34 -7.75 9.55
CA ASN A 192 8.12 -6.38 10.01
C ASN A 192 8.91 -5.36 9.19
N THR A 193 10.12 -5.70 8.76
CA THR A 193 10.91 -4.83 7.88
C THR A 193 10.21 -4.61 6.53
N VAL A 194 9.71 -5.68 5.91
CA VAL A 194 8.96 -5.59 4.64
C VAL A 194 7.66 -4.81 4.82
N ARG A 195 6.96 -4.99 5.95
CA ARG A 195 5.73 -4.26 6.28
C ARG A 195 5.98 -2.76 6.36
N VAL A 196 6.91 -2.31 7.19
CA VAL A 196 7.21 -0.89 7.39
C VAL A 196 7.79 -0.25 6.11
N ALA A 197 8.70 -0.93 5.43
CA ALA A 197 9.24 -0.45 4.16
C ALA A 197 8.16 -0.38 3.07
N GLY A 198 7.27 -1.38 3.03
CA GLY A 198 6.14 -1.44 2.10
C GLY A 198 5.18 -0.27 2.26
N GLU A 199 4.89 0.13 3.51
CA GLU A 199 4.05 1.29 3.81
C GLU A 199 4.63 2.59 3.23
N GLY A 200 5.92 2.85 3.45
CA GLY A 200 6.61 4.02 2.91
C GLY A 200 6.66 4.03 1.38
N ILE A 201 6.97 2.88 0.77
CA ILE A 201 7.01 2.73 -0.69
C ILE A 201 5.62 2.96 -1.29
N ALA A 202 4.59 2.34 -0.73
CA ALA A 202 3.22 2.45 -1.24
C ALA A 202 2.75 3.90 -1.22
N LEU A 203 2.97 4.63 -0.14
CA LEU A 203 2.61 6.05 -0.04
C LEU A 203 3.35 6.92 -1.06
N ALA A 204 4.64 6.67 -1.29
CA ALA A 204 5.41 7.38 -2.29
C ALA A 204 4.92 7.09 -3.72
N VAL A 205 4.64 5.82 -4.03
CA VAL A 205 4.08 5.42 -5.33
C VAL A 205 2.71 6.08 -5.55
N VAL A 206 1.85 6.07 -4.54
CA VAL A 206 0.53 6.70 -4.59
C VAL A 206 0.63 8.21 -4.85
N SER A 207 1.49 8.91 -4.12
CA SER A 207 1.73 10.34 -4.34
C SER A 207 2.25 10.63 -5.76
N ALA A 208 3.18 9.79 -6.25
CA ALA A 208 3.70 9.91 -7.60
C ALA A 208 2.62 9.67 -8.67
N VAL A 209 1.78 8.64 -8.49
CA VAL A 209 0.67 8.31 -9.41
C VAL A 209 -0.34 9.44 -9.44
N LEU A 210 -0.76 9.98 -8.29
CA LEU A 210 -1.69 11.11 -8.22
C LEU A 210 -1.12 12.35 -8.92
N THR A 211 0.14 12.69 -8.65
CA THR A 211 0.80 13.84 -9.30
C THR A 211 0.92 13.64 -10.80
N ALA A 212 1.35 12.48 -11.25
CA ALA A 212 1.50 12.17 -12.66
C ALA A 212 0.15 12.18 -13.40
N SER A 213 -0.89 11.56 -12.83
CA SER A 213 -2.23 11.54 -13.41
C SER A 213 -2.83 12.94 -13.52
N ASN A 214 -2.72 13.75 -12.45
CA ASN A 214 -3.15 15.14 -12.48
C ASN A 214 -2.36 15.96 -13.51
N THR A 215 -1.04 15.74 -13.63
CA THR A 215 -0.20 16.43 -14.63
C THR A 215 -0.68 16.13 -16.06
N LEU A 216 -0.89 14.86 -16.38
CA LEU A 216 -1.35 14.44 -17.72
C LEU A 216 -2.72 15.02 -18.05
N THR A 217 -3.66 14.99 -17.10
CA THR A 217 -5.01 15.52 -17.30
C THR A 217 -5.00 17.04 -17.45
N LEU A 218 -4.21 17.75 -16.64
CA LEU A 218 -4.08 19.19 -16.76
C LEU A 218 -3.39 19.60 -18.06
N GLN A 219 -2.31 18.92 -18.47
CA GLN A 219 -1.63 19.21 -19.74
C GLN A 219 -2.53 19.07 -20.96
N SER A 220 -3.47 18.13 -20.94
CA SER A 220 -4.42 17.95 -22.04
C SER A 220 -5.54 19.00 -22.10
N ARG A 221 -5.83 19.66 -20.98
CA ARG A 221 -6.97 20.60 -20.83
C ARG A 221 -6.54 22.05 -20.66
N VAL A 222 -5.35 22.29 -20.12
CA VAL A 222 -4.84 23.62 -19.76
C VAL A 222 -3.82 24.05 -20.80
N HIS A 223 -4.15 25.07 -21.60
CA HIS A 223 -3.27 25.64 -22.62
C HIS A 223 -2.83 27.04 -22.22
N GLY A 224 -1.61 27.41 -22.56
CA GLY A 224 -1.10 28.76 -22.31
C GLY A 224 -0.25 28.93 -21.04
N TYR A 225 -0.08 27.88 -20.23
CA TYR A 225 0.79 27.89 -19.06
C TYR A 225 2.09 27.11 -19.28
N ALA A 226 3.15 27.55 -18.60
CA ALA A 226 4.43 26.82 -18.63
C ALA A 226 4.27 25.41 -18.00
N PRO A 227 4.94 24.36 -18.54
CA PRO A 227 4.86 22.99 -18.01
C PRO A 227 5.18 22.89 -16.52
N GLU A 228 6.07 23.74 -16.01
CA GLU A 228 6.45 23.77 -14.59
C GLU A 228 5.31 24.27 -13.69
N VAL A 229 4.48 25.20 -14.16
CA VAL A 229 3.30 25.69 -13.43
C VAL A 229 2.25 24.59 -13.35
N ILE A 230 2.00 23.90 -14.48
CA ILE A 230 1.08 22.76 -14.52
C ILE A 230 1.54 21.65 -13.60
N HIS A 231 2.85 21.32 -13.60
CA HIS A 231 3.41 20.29 -12.71
C HIS A 231 3.29 20.66 -11.24
N ARG A 232 3.52 21.93 -10.87
CA ARG A 232 3.31 22.41 -9.50
C ARG A 232 1.84 22.36 -9.09
N ALA A 233 0.93 22.78 -9.96
CA ALA A 233 -0.51 22.71 -9.68
C ALA A 233 -0.96 21.26 -9.50
N ALA A 234 -0.50 20.33 -10.35
CA ALA A 234 -0.75 18.90 -10.24
C ALA A 234 -0.19 18.31 -8.92
N GLY A 235 0.98 18.77 -8.47
CA GLY A 235 1.55 18.39 -7.18
C GLY A 235 0.68 18.84 -5.99
N TRP A 236 0.14 20.05 -6.03
CA TRP A 236 -0.81 20.53 -5.01
C TRP A 236 -2.12 19.76 -5.03
N LEU A 237 -2.64 19.42 -6.22
CA LEU A 237 -3.80 18.53 -6.33
C LEU A 237 -3.51 17.15 -5.74
N GLY A 238 -2.36 16.55 -6.07
CA GLY A 238 -1.94 15.27 -5.51
C GLY A 238 -1.79 15.28 -3.99
N ALA A 239 -1.46 16.44 -3.41
CA ALA A 239 -1.40 16.68 -1.98
C ALA A 239 -2.75 17.08 -1.35
N GLY A 240 -3.86 17.06 -2.11
CA GLY A 240 -5.19 17.44 -1.61
C GLY A 240 -5.37 18.94 -1.36
N ASN A 241 -4.52 19.80 -1.92
CA ASN A 241 -4.59 21.24 -1.70
C ASN A 241 -5.17 21.96 -2.94
N MET A 242 -6.50 21.82 -3.11
CA MET A 242 -7.24 22.45 -4.22
C MET A 242 -7.09 23.98 -4.26
N PRO A 243 -7.14 24.73 -3.12
CA PRO A 243 -7.00 26.19 -3.16
C PRO A 243 -5.65 26.65 -3.73
N GLN A 244 -4.55 25.99 -3.39
CA GLN A 244 -3.23 26.35 -3.90
C GLN A 244 -3.06 25.98 -5.37
N ALA A 245 -3.64 24.88 -5.80
CA ALA A 245 -3.67 24.53 -7.22
C ALA A 245 -4.46 25.55 -8.04
N ALA A 246 -5.63 26.00 -7.53
CA ALA A 246 -6.45 27.03 -8.17
C ALA A 246 -5.74 28.41 -8.23
N ALA A 247 -4.97 28.75 -7.21
CA ALA A 247 -4.20 30.01 -7.21
C ALA A 247 -3.10 30.05 -8.30
N LEU A 248 -2.58 28.89 -8.72
CA LEU A 248 -1.61 28.78 -9.81
C LEU A 248 -2.25 28.82 -11.21
N LEU A 249 -3.57 28.53 -11.30
CA LEU A 249 -4.33 28.44 -12.55
C LEU A 249 -5.62 29.29 -12.46
N PRO A 250 -5.52 30.63 -12.27
CA PRO A 250 -6.67 31.48 -11.99
C PRO A 250 -7.67 31.57 -13.15
N ASP A 251 -7.23 31.35 -14.38
CA ASP A 251 -8.09 31.40 -15.57
C ASP A 251 -8.94 30.13 -15.76
N PHE A 252 -8.70 29.09 -14.93
CA PHE A 252 -9.42 27.83 -15.06
C PHE A 252 -10.50 27.67 -13.96
N SER A 253 -11.64 27.13 -14.41
CA SER A 253 -12.74 26.88 -13.47
C SER A 253 -12.36 25.77 -12.47
N LEU A 254 -12.80 25.94 -11.22
CA LEU A 254 -12.66 24.92 -10.17
C LEU A 254 -13.22 23.55 -10.60
N ARG A 255 -14.19 23.54 -11.52
CA ARG A 255 -14.76 22.33 -12.09
C ARG A 255 -13.73 21.47 -12.84
N VAL A 256 -12.88 22.08 -13.67
CA VAL A 256 -11.84 21.36 -14.41
C VAL A 256 -10.80 20.76 -13.48
N LEU A 257 -10.43 21.51 -12.43
CA LEU A 257 -9.50 21.01 -11.40
C LEU A 257 -10.10 19.85 -10.63
N ARG A 258 -11.39 19.93 -10.27
CA ARG A 258 -12.11 18.87 -9.57
C ARG A 258 -12.25 17.61 -10.42
N GLU A 259 -12.63 17.73 -11.68
CA GLU A 259 -12.71 16.60 -12.61
C GLU A 259 -11.35 15.90 -12.80
N SER A 260 -10.26 16.68 -12.86
CA SER A 260 -8.89 16.12 -12.92
C SER A 260 -8.56 15.33 -11.63
N TYR A 261 -8.88 15.91 -10.49
CA TYR A 261 -8.69 15.32 -9.18
C TYR A 261 -9.44 13.98 -9.03
N ASP A 262 -10.74 13.97 -9.32
CA ASP A 262 -11.59 12.78 -9.20
C ASP A 262 -11.15 11.66 -10.17
N SER A 263 -10.75 12.03 -11.40
CA SER A 263 -10.20 11.09 -12.38
C SER A 263 -8.90 10.44 -11.90
N ALA A 264 -8.01 11.22 -11.27
CA ALA A 264 -6.75 10.71 -10.72
C ALA A 264 -6.99 9.71 -9.59
N TYR A 265 -7.96 9.98 -8.71
CA TYR A 265 -8.33 9.06 -7.63
C TYR A 265 -8.99 7.78 -8.16
N THR A 266 -9.85 7.87 -9.15
CA THR A 266 -10.45 6.68 -9.80
C THR A 266 -9.38 5.77 -10.41
N LEU A 267 -8.41 6.36 -11.12
CA LEU A 267 -7.28 5.61 -11.67
C LEU A 267 -6.44 4.97 -10.56
N LEU A 268 -6.16 5.72 -9.49
CA LEU A 268 -5.40 5.21 -8.34
C LEU A 268 -6.08 4.01 -7.70
N PHE A 269 -7.37 4.11 -7.37
CA PHE A 269 -8.09 3.01 -6.71
C PHE A 269 -8.20 1.78 -7.63
N SER A 270 -8.39 1.97 -8.93
CA SER A 270 -8.35 0.87 -9.91
C SER A 270 -6.98 0.20 -9.96
N GLY A 271 -5.91 0.98 -9.95
CA GLY A 271 -4.53 0.47 -9.89
C GLY A 271 -4.25 -0.31 -8.61
N LEU A 272 -4.65 0.22 -7.44
CA LEU A 272 -4.52 -0.46 -6.15
C LEU A 272 -5.34 -1.76 -6.11
N ALA A 273 -6.54 -1.78 -6.70
CA ALA A 273 -7.35 -2.98 -6.81
C ALA A 273 -6.66 -4.07 -7.63
N VAL A 274 -6.07 -3.71 -8.77
CA VAL A 274 -5.32 -4.65 -9.61
C VAL A 274 -4.10 -5.20 -8.87
N VAL A 275 -3.32 -4.35 -8.21
CA VAL A 275 -2.15 -4.78 -7.41
C VAL A 275 -2.59 -5.72 -6.28
N THR A 276 -3.66 -5.37 -5.55
CA THR A 276 -4.19 -6.20 -4.46
C THR A 276 -4.68 -7.56 -4.99
N LEU A 277 -5.33 -7.58 -6.15
CA LEU A 277 -5.79 -8.81 -6.80
C LEU A 277 -4.62 -9.69 -7.26
N LEU A 278 -3.57 -9.10 -7.83
CA LEU A 278 -2.35 -9.83 -8.21
C LEU A 278 -1.66 -10.43 -6.98
N CYS A 279 -1.56 -9.67 -5.89
CA CYS A 279 -1.05 -10.18 -4.62
C CYS A 279 -1.92 -11.33 -4.09
N ALA A 280 -3.26 -11.20 -4.14
CA ALA A 280 -4.19 -12.25 -3.72
C ALA A 280 -3.96 -13.54 -4.53
N LEU A 281 -3.79 -13.43 -5.84
CA LEU A 281 -3.50 -14.57 -6.72
C LEU A 281 -2.15 -15.23 -6.37
N MET A 282 -1.10 -14.44 -6.16
CA MET A 282 0.21 -14.95 -5.76
C MET A 282 0.16 -15.65 -4.40
N ILE A 283 -0.58 -15.08 -3.44
CA ILE A 283 -0.79 -15.67 -2.11
C ILE A 283 -1.55 -16.99 -2.24
N TRP A 284 -2.60 -17.05 -3.06
CA TRP A 284 -3.32 -18.28 -3.37
C TRP A 284 -2.38 -19.37 -3.92
N LEU A 285 -1.58 -19.03 -4.92
CA LEU A 285 -0.66 -19.97 -5.56
C LEU A 285 0.44 -20.48 -4.60
N THR A 286 0.88 -19.67 -3.66
CA THR A 286 1.98 -20.00 -2.76
C THR A 286 1.53 -20.67 -1.46
N LEU A 287 0.38 -20.26 -0.91
CA LEU A 287 -0.12 -20.76 0.39
C LEU A 287 -1.19 -21.83 0.28
N CYS A 288 -1.99 -21.85 -0.81
CA CYS A 288 -3.11 -22.78 -0.95
C CYS A 288 -2.77 -23.99 -1.81
N ARG A 289 -1.76 -23.93 -2.67
CA ARG A 289 -1.32 -25.06 -3.49
C ARG A 289 -0.72 -26.14 -2.57
N LYS A 290 -1.36 -27.31 -2.49
CA LYS A 290 -0.87 -28.49 -1.78
C LYS A 290 0.44 -28.94 -2.44
N GLY A 291 1.57 -28.64 -1.80
CA GLY A 291 2.88 -29.08 -2.28
C GLY A 291 3.99 -28.65 -1.34
N GLY A 292 4.29 -29.43 -0.34
CA GLY A 292 5.45 -29.27 0.53
C GLY A 292 5.09 -29.02 2.00
N ALA A 293 4.44 -29.99 2.63
CA ALA A 293 4.66 -30.20 4.05
C ALA A 293 6.19 -30.37 4.22
N ILE A 294 6.82 -29.45 4.96
CA ILE A 294 8.15 -29.70 5.47
C ILE A 294 7.96 -30.92 6.38
N GLN A 295 8.27 -32.13 5.85
CA GLN A 295 8.46 -33.30 6.69
C GLN A 295 9.58 -32.92 7.67
N THR A 296 9.22 -32.69 8.91
CA THR A 296 10.12 -32.88 10.04
C THR A 296 10.56 -34.34 9.95
N ARG A 297 11.67 -34.57 9.31
CA ARG A 297 12.42 -35.81 9.45
C ARG A 297 12.95 -35.76 10.89
N ASP A 298 12.14 -36.24 11.84
CA ASP A 298 12.66 -36.75 13.09
C ASP A 298 13.65 -37.86 12.74
N SER A 299 14.92 -37.49 12.71
CA SER A 299 16.01 -38.47 12.84
C SER A 299 16.06 -38.87 14.32
N GLY A 300 15.15 -39.74 14.72
CA GLY A 300 15.35 -40.59 15.89
C GLY A 300 16.46 -41.59 15.56
N SER A 301 17.54 -41.45 16.22
CA SER A 301 18.40 -42.52 16.74
C SER A 301 19.59 -41.88 17.45
#